data_aa8f067c60b620d9fe047cc2ebe58933
#
_entry.id   aa8f067c60b620d9fe047cc2ebe58933
#
_cell.length_a   1.000
_cell.length_b   1.000
_cell.length_c   1.000
_cell.angle_alpha   90.00
_cell.angle_beta   90.00
_cell.angle_gamma   90.00
#
_symmetry.space_group_name_H-M   'P 1'
#
loop_
_entity.id
_entity.type
_entity.pdbx_description
1 polymer ?
#
loop_
_entity_poly.entity_id
_entity_poly.type
_entity_poly.pdbx_seq_one_letter_code
_entity_poly.pdbx_strand_id
1 'polypeptide(L)'
;MTVNLVLGAAQVRLDGQTTRIYAGRDPATCQLAHMDPTLSRRHAELWLGSDGQTYLRDLGSANGTWVDGKGLGQDAIALRPGMQVWLGHVPLGVNWPQTGGQTMLAQSVPPELQALMTARQQQSAAPPPAPAASASTSTPLPHDFAYRKQGSNDNGVLLLALKQDTHWCGGNIDGYVEFTATDNENVASISVELVEVHRRGNEKGHTWDRVLVRQGPWRAAHGDILPLPFQLRVPAGTSMSSKDVSWEIRGLVDINWAVDIEASIPITMRNQDIERLRDGMGAMDYRVQEIESVAGGQRFEGSFAPPAQLARDMGVNSVKLEIEYLGANLKVRMKLDRKGLHHDPALDQVFELGRLRQASQPEVNATLKSMLEALLPKK
;
A
#
# COMPACT_ATOMS: atom_id res chain seq x y z
N MET A 1 -2.81 -25.12 11.01
CA MET A 1 -3.98 -25.51 10.19
C MET A 1 -3.61 -25.32 8.73
N THR A 2 -4.07 -26.15 7.83
CA THR A 2 -3.78 -26.06 6.40
C THR A 2 -5.11 -26.02 5.65
N VAL A 3 -5.23 -25.15 4.64
CA VAL A 3 -6.43 -25.03 3.80
C VAL A 3 -6.00 -24.98 2.35
N ASN A 4 -6.60 -25.79 1.49
CA ASN A 4 -6.36 -25.74 0.05
C ASN A 4 -7.49 -24.95 -0.61
N LEU A 5 -7.09 -23.94 -1.40
CA LEU A 5 -7.99 -23.08 -2.17
C LEU A 5 -7.90 -23.44 -3.65
N VAL A 6 -9.04 -23.47 -4.32
CA VAL A 6 -9.15 -23.83 -5.75
C VAL A 6 -10.02 -22.80 -6.46
N LEU A 7 -9.50 -22.21 -7.54
CA LEU A 7 -10.23 -21.27 -8.40
C LEU A 7 -9.97 -21.65 -9.87
N GLY A 8 -10.95 -22.27 -10.50
CA GLY A 8 -10.73 -22.88 -11.82
C GLY A 8 -9.63 -23.94 -11.78
N ALA A 9 -8.57 -23.76 -12.58
CA ALA A 9 -7.41 -24.67 -12.58
C ALA A 9 -6.32 -24.26 -11.56
N ALA A 10 -6.42 -23.09 -10.96
CA ALA A 10 -5.43 -22.59 -10.00
C ALA A 10 -5.68 -23.20 -8.61
N GLN A 11 -4.60 -23.56 -7.93
CA GLN A 11 -4.64 -24.06 -6.57
C GLN A 11 -3.55 -23.41 -5.73
N VAL A 12 -3.92 -23.00 -4.51
CA VAL A 12 -2.98 -22.43 -3.54
C VAL A 12 -3.29 -22.99 -2.15
N ARG A 13 -2.22 -23.20 -1.38
CA ARG A 13 -2.32 -23.68 -0.01
C ARG A 13 -2.09 -22.53 0.97
N LEU A 14 -3.04 -22.32 1.87
CA LEU A 14 -2.87 -21.48 3.05
C LEU A 14 -2.39 -22.33 4.23
N ASP A 15 -1.28 -21.93 4.85
CA ASP A 15 -0.69 -22.62 6.01
C ASP A 15 0.08 -21.62 6.89
N GLY A 16 0.90 -22.11 7.82
CA GLY A 16 1.69 -21.27 8.70
C GLY A 16 2.76 -20.42 8.00
N GLN A 17 3.11 -20.73 6.73
CA GLN A 17 4.06 -19.96 5.93
C GLN A 17 3.36 -19.01 4.95
N THR A 18 2.28 -19.48 4.32
CA THR A 18 1.47 -18.69 3.40
C THR A 18 0.16 -18.33 4.10
N THR A 19 0.16 -17.23 4.83
CA THR A 19 -0.98 -16.82 5.66
C THR A 19 -2.00 -15.95 4.93
N ARG A 20 -1.63 -15.37 3.77
CA ARG A 20 -2.47 -14.43 3.01
C ARG A 20 -2.23 -14.56 1.52
N ILE A 21 -3.31 -14.54 0.73
CA ILE A 21 -3.28 -14.59 -0.73
C ILE A 21 -4.33 -13.66 -1.34
N TYR A 22 -4.13 -13.34 -2.60
CA TYR A 22 -5.12 -12.66 -3.43
C TYR A 22 -5.65 -13.61 -4.50
N ALA A 23 -6.96 -13.53 -4.75
CA ALA A 23 -7.67 -14.25 -5.79
C ALA A 23 -8.19 -13.27 -6.85
N GLY A 24 -8.09 -13.61 -8.12
CA GLY A 24 -8.53 -12.75 -9.20
C GLY A 24 -8.10 -13.24 -10.58
N ARG A 25 -8.28 -12.41 -11.62
CA ARG A 25 -7.91 -12.81 -13.00
C ARG A 25 -6.45 -12.53 -13.37
N ASP A 26 -5.74 -11.71 -12.61
CA ASP A 26 -4.37 -11.31 -12.95
C ASP A 26 -3.33 -12.19 -12.24
N PRO A 27 -2.58 -13.04 -12.99
CA PRO A 27 -1.55 -13.90 -12.43
C PRO A 27 -0.32 -13.13 -11.92
N ALA A 28 -0.15 -11.86 -12.31
CA ALA A 28 0.95 -11.04 -11.82
C ALA A 28 0.70 -10.54 -10.38
N THR A 29 -0.56 -10.36 -9.99
CA THR A 29 -0.96 -9.79 -8.69
C THR A 29 -1.70 -10.77 -7.78
N CYS A 30 -2.13 -11.92 -8.30
CA CYS A 30 -2.88 -12.94 -7.55
C CYS A 30 -2.14 -14.27 -7.53
N GLN A 31 -1.99 -14.83 -6.34
CA GLN A 31 -1.48 -16.19 -6.17
C GLN A 31 -2.52 -17.24 -6.62
N LEU A 32 -3.80 -16.93 -6.46
CA LEU A 32 -4.91 -17.76 -6.92
C LEU A 32 -5.56 -17.09 -8.14
N ALA A 33 -4.87 -17.21 -9.29
CA ALA A 33 -5.27 -16.56 -10.53
C ALA A 33 -6.06 -17.49 -11.45
N HIS A 34 -7.18 -16.98 -11.97
CA HIS A 34 -7.97 -17.66 -13.00
C HIS A 34 -8.45 -16.65 -14.04
N MET A 35 -8.14 -16.91 -15.32
CA MET A 35 -8.48 -16.03 -16.44
C MET A 35 -9.97 -16.16 -16.78
N ASP A 36 -10.80 -15.47 -16.02
CA ASP A 36 -12.24 -15.37 -16.25
C ASP A 36 -12.63 -13.89 -16.27
N PRO A 37 -13.40 -13.44 -17.27
CA PRO A 37 -13.75 -12.03 -17.42
C PRO A 37 -14.66 -11.49 -16.33
N THR A 38 -15.33 -12.35 -15.57
CA THR A 38 -16.15 -11.93 -14.43
C THR A 38 -15.33 -11.68 -13.15
N LEU A 39 -14.04 -12.07 -13.16
CA LEU A 39 -13.13 -11.77 -12.07
C LEU A 39 -12.45 -10.40 -12.28
N SER A 40 -12.42 -9.58 -11.26
CA SER A 40 -11.51 -8.42 -11.21
C SER A 40 -10.07 -8.91 -11.11
N ARG A 41 -9.09 -8.08 -11.51
CA ARG A 41 -7.66 -8.47 -11.45
C ARG A 41 -7.28 -8.94 -10.05
N ARG A 42 -7.57 -8.16 -9.04
CA ARG A 42 -7.57 -8.54 -7.62
C ARG A 42 -9.02 -8.49 -7.15
N HIS A 43 -9.66 -9.65 -7.07
CA HIS A 43 -11.09 -9.74 -6.79
C HIS A 43 -11.37 -9.84 -5.30
N ALA A 44 -10.64 -10.73 -4.63
CA ALA A 44 -10.81 -11.02 -3.22
C ALA A 44 -9.48 -11.31 -2.53
N GLU A 45 -9.47 -11.14 -1.23
CA GLU A 45 -8.38 -11.47 -0.34
C GLU A 45 -8.80 -12.61 0.58
N LEU A 46 -7.92 -13.60 0.73
CA LEU A 46 -8.11 -14.72 1.66
C LEU A 46 -6.92 -14.80 2.60
N TRP A 47 -7.18 -15.05 3.89
CA TRP A 47 -6.10 -15.23 4.86
C TRP A 47 -6.49 -16.20 5.97
N LEU A 48 -5.46 -16.73 6.62
CA LEU A 48 -5.58 -17.53 7.82
C LEU A 48 -5.46 -16.62 9.04
N GLY A 49 -6.52 -16.52 9.84
CA GLY A 49 -6.52 -15.73 11.08
C GLY A 49 -5.71 -16.42 12.18
N SER A 50 -5.33 -15.65 13.19
CA SER A 50 -4.64 -16.15 14.40
C SER A 50 -5.48 -17.15 15.21
N ASP A 51 -6.80 -17.13 15.02
CA ASP A 51 -7.77 -18.08 15.58
C ASP A 51 -7.87 -19.40 14.78
N GLY A 52 -7.08 -19.53 13.71
CA GLY A 52 -7.07 -20.68 12.82
C GLY A 52 -8.24 -20.71 11.82
N GLN A 53 -9.07 -19.67 11.74
CA GLN A 53 -10.14 -19.59 10.74
C GLN A 53 -9.63 -18.99 9.43
N THR A 54 -10.25 -19.40 8.32
CA THR A 54 -9.98 -18.84 7.00
C THR A 54 -10.96 -17.70 6.76
N TYR A 55 -10.44 -16.52 6.47
CA TYR A 55 -11.22 -15.32 6.18
C TYR A 55 -11.21 -15.01 4.70
N LEU A 56 -12.31 -14.43 4.23
CA LEU A 56 -12.50 -13.93 2.88
C LEU A 56 -13.01 -12.48 2.95
N ARG A 57 -12.46 -11.62 2.11
CA ARG A 57 -12.92 -10.24 1.93
C ARG A 57 -12.95 -9.89 0.44
N ASP A 58 -14.04 -9.26 0.01
CA ASP A 58 -14.12 -8.65 -1.31
C ASP A 58 -13.26 -7.39 -1.36
N LEU A 59 -12.54 -7.17 -2.45
CA LEU A 59 -11.66 -6.01 -2.64
C LEU A 59 -12.30 -4.92 -3.52
N GLY A 60 -13.62 -4.84 -3.52
CA GLY A 60 -14.37 -3.92 -4.37
C GLY A 60 -14.51 -4.46 -5.80
N SER A 61 -14.69 -5.77 -5.91
CA SER A 61 -14.78 -6.42 -7.21
C SER A 61 -16.00 -5.98 -8.03
N ALA A 62 -15.85 -5.96 -9.36
CA ALA A 62 -16.91 -5.49 -10.28
C ALA A 62 -18.18 -6.35 -10.20
N ASN A 63 -18.04 -7.67 -10.13
CA ASN A 63 -19.17 -8.62 -10.11
C ASN A 63 -19.48 -9.16 -8.71
N GLY A 64 -18.74 -8.71 -7.70
CA GLY A 64 -18.95 -9.07 -6.30
C GLY A 64 -18.50 -10.48 -5.94
N THR A 65 -18.23 -10.66 -4.65
CA THR A 65 -18.02 -11.95 -4.00
C THR A 65 -19.31 -12.38 -3.34
N TRP A 66 -19.67 -13.65 -3.45
CA TRP A 66 -20.93 -14.19 -2.97
C TRP A 66 -20.69 -15.39 -2.05
N VAL A 67 -21.38 -15.41 -0.92
CA VAL A 67 -21.32 -16.51 0.04
C VAL A 67 -22.74 -16.94 0.38
N ASP A 68 -23.07 -18.21 0.12
CA ASP A 68 -24.41 -18.79 0.31
C ASP A 68 -25.51 -17.95 -0.32
N GLY A 69 -25.27 -17.43 -1.55
CA GLY A 69 -26.21 -16.60 -2.31
C GLY A 69 -26.33 -15.15 -1.85
N LYS A 70 -25.55 -14.72 -0.83
CA LYS A 70 -25.54 -13.33 -0.38
C LYS A 70 -24.26 -12.63 -0.85
N GLY A 71 -24.42 -11.44 -1.40
CA GLY A 71 -23.28 -10.60 -1.78
C GLY A 71 -22.49 -10.18 -0.55
N LEU A 72 -21.18 -10.38 -0.58
CA LEU A 72 -20.26 -9.93 0.45
C LEU A 72 -20.01 -8.43 0.27
N GLY A 73 -20.11 -7.67 1.36
CA GLY A 73 -19.68 -6.27 1.41
C GLY A 73 -18.16 -6.15 1.57
N GLN A 74 -17.71 -5.00 2.07
CA GLN A 74 -16.28 -4.77 2.35
C GLN A 74 -15.80 -5.46 3.64
N ASP A 75 -16.72 -5.98 4.45
CA ASP A 75 -16.39 -6.67 5.68
C ASP A 75 -15.89 -8.08 5.39
N ALA A 76 -14.93 -8.52 6.20
CA ALA A 76 -14.42 -9.88 6.11
C ALA A 76 -15.37 -10.89 6.75
N ILE A 77 -15.50 -12.06 6.14
CA ILE A 77 -16.28 -13.18 6.67
C ILE A 77 -15.38 -14.39 6.95
N ALA A 78 -15.61 -15.07 8.06
CA ALA A 78 -14.97 -16.36 8.35
C ALA A 78 -15.65 -17.46 7.54
N LEU A 79 -14.89 -18.18 6.71
CA LEU A 79 -15.37 -19.31 5.92
C LEU A 79 -15.49 -20.56 6.79
N ARG A 80 -16.54 -21.32 6.53
CA ARG A 80 -16.83 -22.60 7.22
C ARG A 80 -17.06 -23.72 6.20
N PRO A 81 -16.79 -24.97 6.56
CA PRO A 81 -17.15 -26.11 5.73
C PRO A 81 -18.62 -26.10 5.32
N GLY A 82 -18.89 -26.37 4.05
CA GLY A 82 -20.25 -26.40 3.49
C GLY A 82 -20.73 -25.08 2.88
N MET A 83 -20.09 -23.94 3.14
CA MET A 83 -20.42 -22.67 2.49
C MET A 83 -20.14 -22.73 0.99
N GLN A 84 -21.02 -22.16 0.19
CA GLN A 84 -20.82 -21.95 -1.25
C GLN A 84 -20.25 -20.56 -1.48
N VAL A 85 -19.08 -20.50 -2.09
CA VAL A 85 -18.38 -19.23 -2.36
C VAL A 85 -18.20 -19.03 -3.85
N TRP A 86 -18.51 -17.82 -4.33
CA TRP A 86 -18.35 -17.42 -5.71
C TRP A 86 -17.61 -16.09 -5.78
N LEU A 87 -16.63 -16.02 -6.66
CA LEU A 87 -15.95 -14.79 -7.05
C LEU A 87 -16.43 -14.43 -8.45
N GLY A 88 -17.27 -13.39 -8.58
CA GLY A 88 -18.00 -13.19 -9.83
C GLY A 88 -18.81 -14.46 -10.19
N HIS A 89 -18.55 -15.04 -11.35
CA HIS A 89 -19.20 -16.28 -11.81
C HIS A 89 -18.36 -17.55 -11.56
N VAL A 90 -17.22 -17.43 -10.92
CA VAL A 90 -16.27 -18.54 -10.72
C VAL A 90 -16.41 -19.09 -9.29
N PRO A 91 -16.69 -20.40 -9.14
CA PRO A 91 -16.78 -21.00 -7.81
C PRO A 91 -15.39 -21.07 -7.17
N LEU A 92 -15.31 -20.69 -5.90
CA LEU A 92 -14.12 -20.85 -5.07
C LEU A 92 -14.25 -22.12 -4.21
N GLY A 93 -13.41 -23.11 -4.47
CA GLY A 93 -13.28 -24.30 -3.63
C GLY A 93 -12.39 -24.01 -2.42
N VAL A 94 -12.88 -24.34 -1.23
CA VAL A 94 -12.10 -24.27 0.01
C VAL A 94 -12.12 -25.65 0.68
N ASN A 95 -10.94 -26.26 0.81
CA ASN A 95 -10.80 -27.63 1.33
C ASN A 95 -10.00 -27.65 2.62
N TRP A 96 -10.58 -28.19 3.68
CA TRP A 96 -9.97 -28.37 5.01
C TRP A 96 -9.55 -29.83 5.22
N PRO A 97 -8.28 -30.22 5.02
CA PRO A 97 -7.85 -31.63 5.02
C PRO A 97 -8.08 -32.38 6.35
N GLN A 98 -8.13 -31.62 7.43
CA GLN A 98 -8.26 -32.25 8.79
C GLN A 98 -9.70 -32.52 9.23
N THR A 99 -10.69 -31.97 8.55
CA THR A 99 -12.11 -32.08 8.96
C THR A 99 -12.97 -32.81 7.96
N GLY A 100 -12.42 -33.24 6.81
CA GLY A 100 -13.19 -33.83 5.71
C GLY A 100 -14.24 -32.89 5.11
N GLY A 101 -14.24 -31.62 5.55
CA GLY A 101 -15.15 -30.61 5.04
C GLY A 101 -14.62 -30.00 3.75
N GLN A 102 -15.44 -30.03 2.70
CA GLN A 102 -15.20 -29.33 1.43
C GLN A 102 -16.28 -28.28 1.27
N THR A 103 -15.93 -27.12 0.67
CA THR A 103 -16.96 -26.29 0.05
C THR A 103 -17.52 -27.07 -1.14
N MET A 104 -18.82 -27.08 -1.30
CA MET A 104 -19.43 -27.74 -2.45
C MET A 104 -19.07 -26.92 -3.71
N LEU A 105 -18.25 -27.52 -4.59
CA LEU A 105 -18.04 -27.01 -5.94
C LEU A 105 -19.31 -27.29 -6.73
N ALA A 106 -20.20 -26.31 -6.86
CA ALA A 106 -21.31 -26.41 -7.79
C ALA A 106 -20.78 -26.37 -9.23
N GLN A 107 -21.23 -27.28 -10.07
CA GLN A 107 -20.82 -27.37 -11.48
C GLN A 107 -21.39 -26.24 -12.33
N SER A 108 -22.36 -25.50 -11.85
CA SER A 108 -22.98 -24.34 -12.49
C SER A 108 -23.47 -23.33 -11.46
N VAL A 109 -23.49 -22.06 -11.83
CA VAL A 109 -24.08 -21.01 -11.00
C VAL A 109 -25.54 -21.33 -10.73
N PRO A 110 -26.00 -21.42 -9.47
CA PRO A 110 -27.40 -21.67 -9.17
C PRO A 110 -28.29 -20.59 -9.84
N PRO A 111 -29.46 -20.96 -10.39
CA PRO A 111 -30.34 -19.99 -11.07
C PRO A 111 -30.71 -18.80 -10.20
N GLU A 112 -30.88 -19.02 -8.90
CA GLU A 112 -31.18 -17.95 -7.92
C GLU A 112 -30.01 -16.96 -7.79
N LEU A 113 -28.78 -17.46 -7.75
CA LEU A 113 -27.58 -16.64 -7.69
C LEU A 113 -27.36 -15.90 -9.03
N GLN A 114 -27.64 -16.56 -10.15
CA GLN A 114 -27.58 -15.95 -11.47
C GLN A 114 -28.64 -14.82 -11.60
N ALA A 115 -29.84 -15.05 -11.07
CA ALA A 115 -30.90 -14.02 -11.03
C ALA A 115 -30.49 -12.83 -10.14
N LEU A 116 -29.88 -13.09 -8.97
CA LEU A 116 -29.38 -12.03 -8.08
C LEU A 116 -28.22 -11.24 -8.69
N MET A 117 -27.30 -11.93 -9.37
CA MET A 117 -26.19 -11.30 -10.11
C MET A 117 -26.73 -10.45 -11.25
N THR A 118 -27.70 -10.96 -12.02
CA THR A 118 -28.36 -10.23 -13.10
C THR A 118 -29.18 -9.05 -12.57
N ALA A 119 -29.90 -9.22 -11.44
CA ALA A 119 -30.63 -8.14 -10.80
C ALA A 119 -29.68 -7.04 -10.28
N ARG A 120 -28.52 -7.40 -9.73
CA ARG A 120 -27.50 -6.44 -9.33
C ARG A 120 -26.90 -5.70 -10.53
N GLN A 121 -26.63 -6.41 -11.62
CA GLN A 121 -26.22 -5.79 -12.88
C GLN A 121 -27.28 -4.86 -13.45
N GLN A 122 -28.56 -5.24 -13.35
CA GLN A 122 -29.70 -4.40 -13.78
C GLN A 122 -29.95 -3.22 -12.85
N GLN A 123 -29.73 -3.38 -11.52
CA GLN A 123 -29.77 -2.26 -10.57
C GLN A 123 -28.60 -1.31 -10.73
N SER A 124 -27.42 -1.82 -11.15
CA SER A 124 -26.30 -0.98 -11.57
C SER A 124 -26.51 -0.37 -12.95
N ALA A 125 -27.37 -0.97 -13.78
CA ALA A 125 -27.76 -0.48 -15.10
C ALA A 125 -29.03 0.40 -15.08
N ALA A 126 -29.74 0.49 -13.96
CA ALA A 126 -30.71 1.56 -13.78
C ALA A 126 -29.88 2.85 -13.67
N PRO A 127 -29.96 3.77 -14.64
CA PRO A 127 -29.30 5.05 -14.50
C PRO A 127 -29.82 5.66 -13.20
N PRO A 128 -28.93 6.16 -12.29
CA PRO A 128 -29.39 7.14 -11.33
C PRO A 128 -30.17 8.17 -12.15
N PRO A 129 -31.30 8.73 -11.65
CA PRO A 129 -32.11 9.69 -12.42
C PRO A 129 -31.08 10.66 -13.00
N ALA A 130 -31.02 10.71 -14.33
CA ALA A 130 -30.01 11.42 -15.05
C ALA A 130 -29.82 12.77 -14.37
N PRO A 131 -28.63 13.06 -13.78
CA PRO A 131 -28.29 14.46 -13.64
C PRO A 131 -28.41 14.94 -15.08
N ALA A 132 -29.33 15.90 -15.32
CA ALA A 132 -29.56 16.49 -16.60
C ALA A 132 -28.24 16.62 -17.32
N ALA A 133 -28.20 16.20 -18.59
CA ALA A 133 -27.00 16.21 -19.41
C ALA A 133 -26.24 17.51 -19.14
N SER A 134 -25.39 17.47 -18.17
CA SER A 134 -24.38 18.51 -17.90
C SER A 134 -23.45 18.33 -19.04
N ALA A 135 -23.54 19.22 -20.00
CA ALA A 135 -22.53 19.42 -21.01
C ALA A 135 -21.18 19.24 -20.30
N SER A 136 -20.36 18.34 -20.82
CA SER A 136 -19.02 18.05 -20.34
C SER A 136 -18.21 19.34 -20.35
N THR A 137 -18.40 20.19 -19.35
CA THR A 137 -17.43 21.22 -19.03
C THR A 137 -16.33 20.47 -18.29
N SER A 138 -15.41 19.88 -19.08
CA SER A 138 -14.16 19.40 -18.55
C SER A 138 -13.47 20.58 -17.89
N THR A 139 -13.61 20.69 -16.58
CA THR A 139 -12.75 21.63 -15.84
C THR A 139 -11.34 21.16 -16.10
N PRO A 140 -10.52 21.93 -16.82
CA PRO A 140 -9.18 21.49 -17.16
C PRO A 140 -8.42 21.19 -15.87
N LEU A 141 -7.59 20.16 -15.92
CA LEU A 141 -6.74 19.75 -14.80
C LEU A 141 -5.94 20.99 -14.31
N PRO A 142 -5.95 21.31 -13.00
CA PRO A 142 -5.31 22.51 -12.48
C PRO A 142 -3.83 22.61 -12.89
N HIS A 143 -3.39 23.78 -13.27
CA HIS A 143 -2.03 24.01 -13.80
C HIS A 143 -0.92 23.74 -12.78
N ASP A 144 -1.19 23.83 -11.48
CA ASP A 144 -0.26 23.56 -10.39
C ASP A 144 0.09 22.08 -10.24
N PHE A 145 -0.67 21.16 -10.88
CA PHE A 145 -0.34 19.74 -10.97
C PHE A 145 0.54 19.47 -12.20
N ALA A 146 1.78 19.95 -12.13
CA ALA A 146 2.70 19.97 -13.28
C ALA A 146 3.51 18.68 -13.44
N TYR A 147 3.70 17.90 -12.37
CA TYR A 147 4.41 16.63 -12.43
C TYR A 147 3.47 15.52 -12.91
N ARG A 148 3.63 15.11 -14.18
CA ARG A 148 2.64 14.27 -14.88
C ARG A 148 3.29 13.06 -15.53
N LYS A 149 2.59 11.92 -15.48
CA LYS A 149 2.90 10.70 -16.21
C LYS A 149 1.61 10.07 -16.74
N GLN A 150 1.72 9.40 -17.88
CA GLN A 150 0.59 8.72 -18.48
C GLN A 150 0.94 7.29 -18.87
N GLY A 151 -0.08 6.43 -18.83
CA GLY A 151 -0.09 5.12 -19.45
C GLY A 151 -1.24 5.04 -20.44
N SER A 152 -1.14 4.22 -21.45
CA SER A 152 -2.19 4.07 -22.48
C SER A 152 -2.18 2.69 -23.08
N ASN A 153 -3.34 2.30 -23.59
CA ASN A 153 -3.54 1.16 -24.48
C ASN A 153 -4.65 1.52 -25.49
N ASP A 154 -5.13 0.53 -26.24
CA ASP A 154 -6.17 0.74 -27.26
C ASP A 154 -7.50 1.23 -26.68
N ASN A 155 -7.74 1.04 -25.37
CA ASN A 155 -9.00 1.40 -24.68
C ASN A 155 -8.99 2.83 -24.14
N GLY A 156 -7.79 3.44 -23.95
CA GLY A 156 -7.72 4.80 -23.43
C GLY A 156 -6.36 5.23 -22.91
N VAL A 157 -6.37 6.43 -22.32
CA VAL A 157 -5.20 7.05 -21.70
C VAL A 157 -5.51 7.36 -20.25
N LEU A 158 -4.63 6.96 -19.35
CA LEU A 158 -4.66 7.30 -17.93
C LEU A 158 -3.50 8.24 -17.62
N LEU A 159 -3.82 9.46 -17.20
CA LEU A 159 -2.86 10.46 -16.75
C LEU A 159 -2.89 10.54 -15.22
N LEU A 160 -1.73 10.48 -14.59
CA LEU A 160 -1.50 10.84 -13.19
C LEU A 160 -0.84 12.20 -13.12
N ALA A 161 -1.30 13.07 -12.23
CA ALA A 161 -0.77 14.42 -12.04
C ALA A 161 -0.61 14.75 -10.55
N LEU A 162 0.58 15.22 -10.18
CA LEU A 162 0.95 15.67 -8.84
C LEU A 162 1.47 17.10 -8.88
N LYS A 163 1.44 17.80 -7.75
CA LYS A 163 2.05 19.13 -7.61
C LYS A 163 3.57 19.04 -7.64
N GLN A 164 4.13 18.00 -7.05
CA GLN A 164 5.58 17.78 -6.91
C GLN A 164 5.89 16.30 -6.89
N ASP A 165 7.15 15.95 -7.06
CA ASP A 165 7.66 14.58 -7.01
C ASP A 165 8.12 14.15 -5.62
N THR A 166 8.32 15.11 -4.70
CA THR A 166 8.86 14.85 -3.37
C THR A 166 7.77 14.97 -2.29
N HIS A 167 7.63 13.94 -1.48
CA HIS A 167 6.60 13.83 -0.45
C HIS A 167 7.18 13.42 0.90
N TRP A 168 6.42 13.68 1.97
CA TRP A 168 6.85 13.47 3.34
C TRP A 168 6.10 12.33 4.03
N CYS A 169 6.83 11.47 4.73
CA CYS A 169 6.24 10.46 5.61
C CYS A 169 5.34 11.13 6.67
N GLY A 170 4.18 10.52 6.93
CA GLY A 170 3.19 11.06 7.86
C GLY A 170 2.32 12.18 7.30
N GLY A 171 2.42 12.48 6.00
CA GLY A 171 1.59 13.45 5.29
C GLY A 171 0.54 12.82 4.39
N ASN A 172 -0.03 13.65 3.52
CA ASN A 172 -0.92 13.22 2.45
C ASN A 172 -0.30 13.60 1.10
N ILE A 173 -0.67 12.84 0.08
CA ILE A 173 -0.33 13.12 -1.32
C ILE A 173 -1.62 13.44 -2.05
N ASP A 174 -1.79 14.70 -2.43
CA ASP A 174 -2.90 15.16 -3.25
C ASP A 174 -2.53 15.09 -4.71
N GLY A 175 -3.42 14.56 -5.53
CA GLY A 175 -3.20 14.43 -6.96
C GLY A 175 -4.50 14.40 -7.75
N TYR A 176 -4.33 14.29 -9.05
CA TYR A 176 -5.40 14.03 -10.00
C TYR A 176 -5.07 12.80 -10.83
N VAL A 177 -6.11 12.03 -11.10
CA VAL A 177 -6.11 11.02 -12.15
C VAL A 177 -7.09 11.49 -13.22
N GLU A 178 -6.67 11.46 -14.49
CA GLU A 178 -7.52 11.80 -15.62
C GLU A 178 -7.55 10.61 -16.58
N PHE A 179 -8.75 10.11 -16.81
CA PHE A 179 -8.98 9.04 -17.77
C PHE A 179 -9.61 9.63 -19.02
N THR A 180 -9.04 9.31 -20.19
CA THR A 180 -9.59 9.63 -21.52
C THR A 180 -9.90 8.33 -22.24
N ALA A 181 -11.17 8.09 -22.55
CA ALA A 181 -11.58 6.93 -23.32
C ALA A 181 -11.29 7.11 -24.81
N THR A 182 -10.62 6.14 -25.45
CA THR A 182 -10.39 6.14 -26.90
C THR A 182 -11.48 5.42 -27.68
N ASP A 183 -12.33 4.64 -26.99
CA ASP A 183 -13.53 4.02 -27.53
C ASP A 183 -14.65 4.01 -26.47
N ASN A 184 -15.78 3.37 -26.78
CA ASN A 184 -16.89 3.21 -25.84
C ASN A 184 -16.57 2.08 -24.85
N GLU A 185 -16.10 2.43 -23.66
CA GLU A 185 -15.64 1.48 -22.67
C GLU A 185 -16.59 1.29 -21.50
N ASN A 186 -16.68 0.08 -20.96
CA ASN A 186 -17.35 -0.20 -19.71
C ASN A 186 -16.34 -0.22 -18.57
N VAL A 187 -16.19 0.90 -17.89
CA VAL A 187 -15.23 1.06 -16.80
C VAL A 187 -15.81 0.51 -15.51
N ALA A 188 -15.13 -0.44 -14.90
CA ALA A 188 -15.50 -1.01 -13.61
C ALA A 188 -15.08 -0.13 -12.44
N SER A 189 -13.87 0.42 -12.48
CA SER A 189 -13.37 1.31 -11.45
C SER A 189 -12.13 2.09 -11.88
N ILE A 190 -11.86 3.19 -11.18
CA ILE A 190 -10.57 3.87 -11.20
C ILE A 190 -10.02 3.88 -9.79
N SER A 191 -8.81 3.40 -9.60
CA SER A 191 -8.11 3.40 -8.31
C SER A 191 -6.69 3.94 -8.42
N VAL A 192 -6.19 4.45 -7.30
CA VAL A 192 -4.81 4.94 -7.17
C VAL A 192 -4.18 4.32 -5.94
N GLU A 193 -2.93 3.86 -6.06
CA GLU A 193 -2.18 3.19 -5.01
C GLU A 193 -0.86 3.90 -4.73
N LEU A 194 -0.44 3.92 -3.47
CA LEU A 194 0.90 4.29 -3.04
C LEU A 194 1.71 3.01 -2.84
N VAL A 195 2.78 2.85 -3.61
CA VAL A 195 3.55 1.61 -3.67
C VAL A 195 5.02 1.84 -3.36
N GLU A 196 5.54 1.06 -2.43
CA GLU A 196 6.96 0.94 -2.11
C GLU A 196 7.55 -0.25 -2.85
N VAL A 197 8.64 -0.04 -3.59
CA VAL A 197 9.31 -1.07 -4.40
C VAL A 197 10.73 -1.27 -3.90
N HIS A 198 11.10 -2.51 -3.60
CA HIS A 198 12.44 -2.90 -3.20
C HIS A 198 13.19 -3.54 -4.37
N ARG A 199 14.40 -3.08 -4.66
CA ARG A 199 15.26 -3.65 -5.74
C ARG A 199 15.62 -5.12 -5.51
N ARG A 200 15.66 -5.56 -4.26
CA ARG A 200 15.99 -6.93 -3.88
C ARG A 200 14.83 -7.56 -3.12
N GLY A 201 14.19 -8.57 -3.70
CA GLY A 201 13.23 -9.45 -3.04
C GLY A 201 11.75 -9.19 -3.32
N ASN A 202 11.29 -7.97 -3.45
CA ASN A 202 9.87 -7.68 -3.76
C ASN A 202 9.75 -6.65 -4.90
N GLU A 203 10.03 -7.08 -6.12
CA GLU A 203 9.89 -6.23 -7.32
C GLU A 203 8.43 -5.79 -7.59
N LYS A 204 7.44 -6.50 -7.04
CA LYS A 204 6.02 -6.16 -7.18
C LYS A 204 5.62 -4.98 -6.29
N GLY A 205 6.40 -4.69 -5.26
CA GLY A 205 6.13 -3.63 -4.31
C GLY A 205 5.13 -4.00 -3.21
N HIS A 206 5.08 -3.13 -2.21
CA HIS A 206 4.12 -3.18 -1.10
C HIS A 206 3.19 -1.98 -1.21
N THR A 207 1.88 -2.21 -1.30
CA THR A 207 0.88 -1.15 -1.32
C THR A 207 0.62 -0.67 0.11
N TRP A 208 0.94 0.59 0.38
CA TRP A 208 0.72 1.24 1.67
C TRP A 208 -0.67 1.85 1.82
N ASP A 209 -1.18 2.42 0.74
CA ASP A 209 -2.52 3.01 0.70
C ASP A 209 -3.13 2.84 -0.69
N ARG A 210 -4.45 2.76 -0.73
CA ARG A 210 -5.21 2.64 -1.96
C ARG A 210 -6.51 3.40 -1.84
N VAL A 211 -6.78 4.24 -2.83
CA VAL A 211 -8.01 5.00 -2.93
C VAL A 211 -8.78 4.56 -4.16
N LEU A 212 -10.04 4.19 -3.96
CA LEU A 212 -10.99 4.01 -5.04
C LEU A 212 -11.54 5.40 -5.42
N VAL A 213 -10.98 5.96 -6.51
CA VAL A 213 -11.30 7.33 -6.95
C VAL A 213 -12.70 7.39 -7.56
N ARG A 214 -13.07 6.38 -8.33
CA ARG A 214 -14.42 6.22 -8.89
C ARG A 214 -14.80 4.76 -8.97
N GLN A 215 -15.97 4.45 -8.45
CA GLN A 215 -16.57 3.13 -8.58
C GLN A 215 -17.57 3.10 -9.73
N GLY A 216 -17.52 2.04 -10.52
CA GLY A 216 -18.45 1.76 -11.58
C GLY A 216 -19.42 0.63 -11.25
N PRO A 217 -20.00 0.00 -12.27
CA PRO A 217 -19.68 0.19 -13.69
C PRO A 217 -20.35 1.44 -14.29
N TRP A 218 -19.67 2.10 -15.21
CA TRP A 218 -20.27 3.14 -16.07
C TRP A 218 -19.74 3.02 -17.50
N ARG A 219 -20.49 3.54 -18.45
CA ARG A 219 -20.05 3.60 -19.82
C ARG A 219 -19.35 4.94 -20.08
N ALA A 220 -18.07 4.88 -20.43
CA ALA A 220 -17.31 6.00 -20.96
C ALA A 220 -17.51 6.04 -22.48
N ALA A 221 -17.84 7.19 -23.03
CA ALA A 221 -17.94 7.37 -24.47
C ALA A 221 -16.58 7.78 -25.07
N HIS A 222 -16.40 7.51 -26.35
CA HIS A 222 -15.21 7.96 -27.08
C HIS A 222 -14.96 9.48 -26.87
N GLY A 223 -13.78 9.83 -26.44
CA GLY A 223 -13.38 11.21 -26.18
C GLY A 223 -13.81 11.79 -24.84
N ASP A 224 -14.49 11.01 -23.97
CA ASP A 224 -14.78 11.45 -22.61
C ASP A 224 -13.47 11.65 -21.84
N ILE A 225 -13.33 12.84 -21.22
CA ILE A 225 -12.21 13.18 -20.36
C ILE A 225 -12.74 13.33 -18.93
N LEU A 226 -12.21 12.53 -18.02
CA LEU A 226 -12.67 12.46 -16.64
C LEU A 226 -11.53 12.78 -15.67
N PRO A 227 -11.34 14.05 -15.28
CA PRO A 227 -10.40 14.43 -14.23
C PRO A 227 -11.03 14.19 -12.84
N LEU A 228 -10.35 13.43 -12.01
CA LEU A 228 -10.79 13.06 -10.68
C LEU A 228 -9.69 13.34 -9.64
N PRO A 229 -9.96 14.10 -8.58
CA PRO A 229 -9.00 14.30 -7.50
C PRO A 229 -8.85 13.03 -6.67
N PHE A 230 -7.64 12.83 -6.13
CA PHE A 230 -7.39 11.80 -5.12
C PHE A 230 -6.51 12.34 -3.99
N GLN A 231 -6.57 11.68 -2.85
CA GLN A 231 -5.68 11.87 -1.73
C GLN A 231 -5.22 10.53 -1.20
N LEU A 232 -3.90 10.29 -1.16
CA LEU A 232 -3.28 9.12 -0.54
C LEU A 232 -2.68 9.50 0.80
N ARG A 233 -2.83 8.62 1.78
CA ARG A 233 -2.23 8.77 3.10
C ARG A 233 -0.86 8.11 3.14
N VAL A 234 0.13 8.85 3.60
CA VAL A 234 1.47 8.32 3.86
C VAL A 234 1.61 8.09 5.36
N PRO A 235 1.68 6.85 5.86
CA PRO A 235 1.91 6.61 7.28
C PRO A 235 3.24 7.21 7.76
N ALA A 236 3.30 7.65 9.02
CA ALA A 236 4.57 8.01 9.64
C ALA A 236 5.45 6.77 9.75
N GLY A 237 6.74 6.88 9.54
CA GLY A 237 7.65 5.74 9.63
C GLY A 237 7.70 4.84 8.41
N THR A 238 7.08 5.23 7.28
CA THR A 238 7.36 4.59 5.99
C THR A 238 8.84 4.76 5.61
N SER A 239 9.36 3.83 4.83
CA SER A 239 10.74 3.88 4.35
C SER A 239 11.00 5.15 3.54
N MET A 240 12.22 5.69 3.62
CA MET A 240 12.67 6.78 2.74
C MET A 240 13.13 6.23 1.40
N SER A 241 13.03 7.03 0.34
CA SER A 241 13.67 6.71 -0.94
C SER A 241 15.17 6.58 -0.77
N SER A 242 15.74 5.51 -1.33
CA SER A 242 17.18 5.20 -1.28
C SER A 242 17.60 4.48 -2.56
N LYS A 243 18.87 4.04 -2.62
CA LYS A 243 19.36 3.20 -3.72
C LYS A 243 18.60 1.87 -3.88
N ASP A 244 18.06 1.33 -2.77
CA ASP A 244 17.39 0.03 -2.73
C ASP A 244 15.86 0.12 -2.56
N VAL A 245 15.33 1.30 -2.21
CA VAL A 245 13.90 1.56 -2.01
C VAL A 245 13.45 2.70 -2.91
N SER A 246 12.51 2.42 -3.79
CA SER A 246 11.83 3.39 -4.65
C SER A 246 10.33 3.44 -4.33
N TRP A 247 9.73 4.57 -4.66
CA TRP A 247 8.32 4.80 -4.44
C TRP A 247 7.64 5.23 -5.72
N GLU A 248 6.41 4.80 -5.90
CA GLU A 248 5.59 5.21 -7.03
C GLU A 248 4.11 5.29 -6.65
N ILE A 249 3.39 6.14 -7.36
CA ILE A 249 1.94 6.16 -7.37
C ILE A 249 1.49 5.44 -8.62
N ARG A 250 0.67 4.40 -8.46
CA ARG A 250 0.08 3.62 -9.54
C ARG A 250 -1.38 3.97 -9.69
N GLY A 251 -1.77 4.38 -10.88
CA GLY A 251 -3.16 4.55 -11.28
C GLY A 251 -3.61 3.34 -12.08
N LEU A 252 -4.88 2.99 -11.93
CA LEU A 252 -5.49 1.85 -12.55
C LEU A 252 -6.90 2.17 -12.99
N VAL A 253 -7.20 1.92 -14.26
CA VAL A 253 -8.56 1.85 -14.80
C VAL A 253 -8.88 0.38 -15.08
N ASP A 254 -9.79 -0.18 -14.32
CA ASP A 254 -10.32 -1.52 -14.52
C ASP A 254 -11.46 -1.44 -15.55
N ILE A 255 -11.27 -2.09 -16.71
CA ILE A 255 -12.21 -2.06 -17.83
C ILE A 255 -12.83 -3.45 -17.98
N ASN A 256 -14.16 -3.50 -17.93
CA ASN A 256 -14.88 -4.76 -18.13
C ASN A 256 -14.67 -5.28 -19.54
N TRP A 257 -14.23 -6.54 -19.67
CA TRP A 257 -14.05 -7.26 -20.93
C TRP A 257 -12.89 -6.78 -21.82
N ALA A 258 -12.04 -5.90 -21.29
CA ALA A 258 -10.88 -5.37 -22.01
C ALA A 258 -9.62 -5.35 -21.14
N VAL A 259 -8.50 -4.95 -21.73
CA VAL A 259 -7.23 -4.79 -21.02
C VAL A 259 -7.28 -3.51 -20.21
N ASP A 260 -6.95 -3.62 -18.92
CA ASP A 260 -6.89 -2.48 -18.00
C ASP A 260 -5.80 -1.48 -18.40
N ILE A 261 -5.99 -0.24 -17.99
CA ILE A 261 -5.02 0.81 -18.24
C ILE A 261 -4.27 1.11 -16.95
N GLU A 262 -2.95 1.08 -17.02
CA GLU A 262 -2.08 1.38 -15.90
C GLU A 262 -1.21 2.59 -16.22
N ALA A 263 -1.01 3.42 -15.20
CA ALA A 263 -0.01 4.49 -15.23
C ALA A 263 0.77 4.47 -13.91
N SER A 264 2.07 4.76 -13.98
CA SER A 264 2.91 4.87 -12.79
C SER A 264 3.71 6.17 -12.83
N ILE A 265 3.78 6.87 -11.70
CA ILE A 265 4.55 8.07 -11.52
C ILE A 265 5.53 7.85 -10.35
N PRO A 266 6.86 7.87 -10.61
CA PRO A 266 7.85 7.72 -9.56
C PRO A 266 7.85 8.96 -8.66
N ILE A 267 8.03 8.74 -7.36
CA ILE A 267 8.11 9.81 -6.37
C ILE A 267 9.30 9.61 -5.43
N THR A 268 9.71 10.68 -4.77
CA THR A 268 10.73 10.68 -3.73
C THR A 268 10.05 10.79 -2.36
N MET A 269 10.27 9.79 -1.51
CA MET A 269 9.77 9.81 -0.13
C MET A 269 10.85 10.26 0.84
N ARG A 270 10.56 11.29 1.64
CA ARG A 270 11.43 11.86 2.67
C ARG A 270 10.79 11.73 4.04
N ASN A 271 11.60 11.69 5.08
CA ASN A 271 11.13 11.61 6.46
C ASN A 271 11.66 12.79 7.28
N GLN A 272 10.77 13.75 7.58
CA GLN A 272 11.14 14.96 8.31
C GLN A 272 11.66 14.69 9.73
N ASP A 273 11.16 13.64 10.39
CA ASP A 273 11.56 13.30 11.77
C ASP A 273 13.01 12.79 11.77
N ILE A 274 13.34 11.94 10.80
CA ILE A 274 14.71 11.41 10.61
C ILE A 274 15.67 12.52 10.19
N GLU A 275 15.24 13.43 9.30
CA GLU A 275 16.07 14.54 8.86
C GLU A 275 16.40 15.50 10.00
N ARG A 276 15.45 15.78 10.88
CA ARG A 276 15.69 16.61 12.08
C ARG A 276 16.74 15.99 13.02
N LEU A 277 16.68 14.67 13.22
CA LEU A 277 17.70 13.97 14.03
C LEU A 277 19.06 13.99 13.35
N ARG A 278 19.09 13.75 12.03
CA ARG A 278 20.32 13.85 11.22
C ARG A 278 20.95 15.23 11.32
N ASP A 279 20.15 16.27 11.14
CA ASP A 279 20.60 17.67 11.17
C ASP A 279 21.06 18.05 12.59
N GLY A 280 20.42 17.50 13.62
CA GLY A 280 20.86 17.63 15.00
C GLY A 280 22.24 17.01 15.27
N MET A 281 22.49 15.84 14.73
CA MET A 281 23.83 15.24 14.78
C MET A 281 24.85 16.06 14.00
N GLY A 282 24.48 16.54 12.81
CA GLY A 282 25.30 17.42 11.98
C GLY A 282 25.69 18.73 12.66
N ALA A 283 24.79 19.34 13.43
CA ALA A 283 25.05 20.55 14.21
C ALA A 283 26.11 20.37 15.32
N MET A 284 26.44 19.13 15.67
CA MET A 284 27.48 18.75 16.60
C MET A 284 28.74 18.16 15.90
N ASP A 285 28.90 18.47 14.60
CA ASP A 285 29.99 17.98 13.73
C ASP A 285 30.07 16.46 13.54
N TYR A 286 28.97 15.73 13.82
CA TYR A 286 28.88 14.31 13.47
C TYR A 286 28.48 14.18 12.00
N ARG A 287 29.27 13.44 11.23
CA ARG A 287 29.02 13.20 9.81
C ARG A 287 28.22 11.94 9.60
N VAL A 288 27.13 12.03 8.88
CA VAL A 288 26.34 10.88 8.44
C VAL A 288 27.20 9.92 7.64
N GLN A 289 27.25 8.66 8.03
CA GLN A 289 27.83 7.57 7.24
C GLN A 289 26.74 6.86 6.47
N GLU A 290 25.64 6.53 7.16
CA GLU A 290 24.49 5.84 6.59
C GLU A 290 23.24 6.11 7.41
N ILE A 291 22.07 6.16 6.76
CA ILE A 291 20.75 6.10 7.41
C ILE A 291 19.87 5.21 6.53
N GLU A 292 19.42 4.09 7.08
CA GLU A 292 18.61 3.11 6.35
C GLU A 292 17.32 2.79 7.12
N SER A 293 16.26 2.47 6.37
CA SER A 293 15.07 1.86 6.94
C SER A 293 15.28 0.36 7.11
N VAL A 294 14.97 -0.15 8.29
CA VAL A 294 14.95 -1.59 8.54
C VAL A 294 13.67 -2.18 7.92
N ALA A 295 13.75 -3.40 7.40
CA ALA A 295 12.71 -4.06 6.64
C ALA A 295 11.29 -3.85 7.19
N GLY A 296 10.36 -3.41 6.34
CA GLY A 296 8.95 -3.17 6.68
C GLY A 296 8.64 -1.76 7.20
N GLY A 297 9.59 -0.81 7.20
CA GLY A 297 9.39 0.53 7.74
C GLY A 297 9.29 0.53 9.27
N GLN A 298 8.85 1.64 9.87
CA GLN A 298 8.70 1.86 11.31
C GLN A 298 10.01 1.87 12.11
N ARG A 299 11.11 1.36 11.54
CA ARG A 299 12.44 1.33 12.14
C ARG A 299 13.49 1.87 11.19
N PHE A 300 14.45 2.61 11.77
CA PHE A 300 15.57 3.18 11.03
C PHE A 300 16.85 3.01 11.85
N GLU A 301 17.95 2.81 11.15
CA GLU A 301 19.29 2.77 11.75
C GLU A 301 20.14 3.85 11.08
N GLY A 302 20.72 4.72 11.91
CA GLY A 302 21.64 5.76 11.48
C GLY A 302 23.02 5.53 12.07
N SER A 303 24.06 5.66 11.27
CA SER A 303 25.47 5.63 11.69
C SER A 303 26.14 6.97 11.41
N PHE A 304 26.88 7.49 12.40
CA PHE A 304 27.50 8.81 12.35
C PHE A 304 28.96 8.74 12.79
N ALA A 305 29.84 9.28 11.97
CA ALA A 305 31.25 9.43 12.34
C ALA A 305 31.42 10.65 13.28
N PRO A 306 32.08 10.46 14.43
CA PRO A 306 32.32 11.54 15.38
C PRO A 306 33.34 12.58 14.83
N PRO A 307 33.42 13.77 15.43
CA PRO A 307 34.49 14.72 15.19
C PRO A 307 35.87 14.06 15.43
N ALA A 308 36.84 14.37 14.58
CA ALA A 308 38.18 13.70 14.60
C ALA A 308 38.90 13.81 15.94
N GLN A 309 38.69 14.89 16.70
CA GLN A 309 39.26 15.07 18.01
C GLN A 309 38.65 14.12 19.04
N LEU A 310 37.30 14.02 19.05
CA LEU A 310 36.57 13.12 19.96
C LEU A 310 36.94 11.65 19.69
N ALA A 311 37.05 11.28 18.41
CA ALA A 311 37.48 9.94 18.01
C ALA A 311 38.85 9.57 18.58
N ARG A 312 39.81 10.51 18.57
CA ARG A 312 41.17 10.30 19.10
C ARG A 312 41.22 10.30 20.62
N ASP A 313 40.59 11.30 21.26
CA ASP A 313 40.69 11.54 22.68
C ASP A 313 39.92 10.52 23.53
N MET A 314 38.81 10.03 23.00
CA MET A 314 37.87 9.14 23.72
C MET A 314 37.69 7.75 23.08
N GLY A 315 38.38 7.48 21.98
CA GLY A 315 38.33 6.18 21.29
C GLY A 315 36.91 5.88 20.71
N VAL A 316 36.15 6.89 20.34
CA VAL A 316 34.81 6.72 19.76
C VAL A 316 34.94 6.42 18.27
N ASN A 317 34.44 5.26 17.82
CA ASN A 317 34.45 4.87 16.42
C ASN A 317 33.21 5.44 15.67
N SER A 318 32.05 5.27 16.24
CA SER A 318 30.79 5.77 15.66
C SER A 318 29.72 6.00 16.74
N VAL A 319 28.73 6.80 16.39
CA VAL A 319 27.45 6.91 17.12
C VAL A 319 26.37 6.31 16.26
N LYS A 320 25.61 5.36 16.82
CA LYS A 320 24.46 4.74 16.15
C LYS A 320 23.17 5.25 16.75
N LEU A 321 22.21 5.57 15.90
CA LEU A 321 20.82 5.86 16.27
C LEU A 321 19.94 4.74 15.77
N GLU A 322 19.28 4.03 16.67
CA GLU A 322 18.19 3.12 16.38
C GLU A 322 16.88 3.87 16.64
N ILE A 323 16.06 4.03 15.63
CA ILE A 323 14.86 4.86 15.67
C ILE A 323 13.67 3.96 15.40
N GLU A 324 12.63 4.03 16.26
CA GLU A 324 11.44 3.20 16.15
C GLU A 324 10.18 4.06 16.35
N TYR A 325 9.22 3.95 15.41
CA TYR A 325 7.93 4.58 15.51
C TYR A 325 6.98 3.72 16.37
N LEU A 326 6.48 4.30 17.45
CA LEU A 326 5.57 3.66 18.41
C LEU A 326 4.26 4.46 18.49
N GLY A 327 3.43 4.36 17.46
CA GLY A 327 2.20 5.15 17.36
C GLY A 327 2.48 6.65 17.29
N ALA A 328 2.06 7.40 18.31
CA ALA A 328 2.30 8.85 18.41
C ALA A 328 3.71 9.23 18.91
N ASN A 329 4.55 8.25 19.21
CA ASN A 329 5.88 8.46 19.76
C ASN A 329 6.98 7.95 18.81
N LEU A 330 8.15 8.56 18.94
CA LEU A 330 9.38 8.17 18.30
C LEU A 330 10.40 7.79 19.38
N LYS A 331 10.75 6.52 19.47
CA LYS A 331 11.81 6.06 20.35
C LYS A 331 13.14 6.16 19.61
N VAL A 332 14.10 6.86 20.20
CA VAL A 332 15.45 7.00 19.68
C VAL A 332 16.40 6.39 20.69
N ARG A 333 17.10 5.34 20.29
CA ARG A 333 18.15 4.71 21.06
C ARG A 333 19.51 5.10 20.49
N MET A 334 20.28 5.82 21.28
CA MET A 334 21.64 6.23 20.91
C MET A 334 22.64 5.24 21.51
N LYS A 335 23.52 4.72 20.67
CA LYS A 335 24.61 3.81 21.06
C LYS A 335 25.95 4.42 20.69
N LEU A 336 26.95 4.25 21.56
CA LEU A 336 28.30 4.74 21.36
C LEU A 336 29.26 3.57 21.15
N ASP A 337 29.64 3.35 19.88
CA ASP A 337 30.68 2.35 19.57
C ASP A 337 32.07 2.88 19.97
N ARG A 338 32.73 2.20 20.90
CA ARG A 338 34.03 2.58 21.43
C ARG A 338 35.03 1.45 21.33
N LYS A 339 36.24 1.80 20.96
CA LYS A 339 37.38 0.85 20.89
C LYS A 339 37.63 0.22 22.25
N GLY A 340 37.64 -1.12 22.31
CA GLY A 340 38.02 -1.88 23.50
C GLY A 340 36.91 -2.13 24.52
N LEU A 341 35.65 -1.74 24.26
CA LEU A 341 34.49 -2.10 25.09
C LEU A 341 33.79 -3.35 24.52
N HIS A 342 33.38 -4.26 25.42
CA HIS A 342 32.60 -5.45 25.05
C HIS A 342 31.11 -5.15 24.92
N HIS A 343 30.63 -4.04 25.50
CA HIS A 343 29.24 -3.57 25.40
C HIS A 343 29.20 -2.06 25.12
N ASP A 344 28.52 -1.68 24.08
CA ASP A 344 28.31 -0.28 23.72
C ASP A 344 27.35 0.36 24.71
N PRO A 345 27.72 1.47 25.38
CA PRO A 345 26.79 2.20 26.21
C PRO A 345 25.65 2.75 25.34
N ALA A 346 24.42 2.63 25.83
CA ALA A 346 23.24 3.05 25.12
C ALA A 346 22.29 3.86 26.02
N LEU A 347 21.58 4.79 25.42
CA LEU A 347 20.56 5.62 26.07
C LEU A 347 19.32 5.70 25.19
N ASP A 348 18.15 5.51 25.80
CA ASP A 348 16.86 5.62 25.14
C ASP A 348 16.23 6.98 25.44
N GLN A 349 15.69 7.62 24.40
CA GLN A 349 14.86 8.82 24.51
C GLN A 349 13.58 8.58 23.72
N VAL A 350 12.45 8.99 24.30
CA VAL A 350 11.15 8.96 23.63
C VAL A 350 10.71 10.39 23.36
N PHE A 351 10.43 10.67 22.09
CA PHE A 351 9.88 11.92 21.63
C PHE A 351 8.40 11.71 21.28
N GLU A 352 7.52 12.57 21.74
CA GLU A 352 6.17 12.69 21.19
C GLU A 352 6.27 13.32 19.79
N LEU A 353 5.77 12.66 18.76
CA LEU A 353 5.91 13.10 17.36
C LEU A 353 5.37 14.52 17.14
N GLY A 354 4.22 14.85 17.74
CA GLY A 354 3.65 16.19 17.66
C GLY A 354 4.59 17.26 18.19
N ARG A 355 5.21 17.02 19.35
CA ARG A 355 6.18 17.93 19.97
C ARG A 355 7.49 17.97 19.18
N LEU A 356 8.00 16.83 18.73
CA LEU A 356 9.22 16.79 17.92
C LEU A 356 9.07 17.64 16.65
N ARG A 357 7.94 17.57 15.98
CA ARG A 357 7.65 18.32 14.75
C ARG A 357 7.47 19.81 14.97
N GLN A 358 6.95 20.22 16.13
CA GLN A 358 6.77 21.62 16.53
C GLN A 358 8.02 22.24 17.17
N ALA A 359 8.89 21.41 17.78
CA ALA A 359 10.11 21.88 18.42
C ALA A 359 11.01 22.62 17.41
N SER A 360 11.72 23.62 17.88
CA SER A 360 12.78 24.24 17.08
C SER A 360 13.97 23.28 16.90
N GLN A 361 14.74 23.46 15.81
CA GLN A 361 15.93 22.62 15.60
C GLN A 361 16.95 22.72 16.77
N PRO A 362 17.20 23.89 17.38
CA PRO A 362 18.04 24.01 18.58
C PRO A 362 17.59 23.16 19.76
N GLU A 363 16.27 23.00 19.99
CA GLU A 363 15.75 22.14 21.08
C GLU A 363 16.03 20.66 20.81
N VAL A 364 15.85 20.21 19.56
CA VAL A 364 16.23 18.83 19.15
C VAL A 364 17.73 18.61 19.33
N ASN A 365 18.56 19.58 18.90
CA ASN A 365 20.00 19.54 19.06
C ASN A 365 20.42 19.44 20.53
N ALA A 366 19.78 20.23 21.40
CA ALA A 366 20.07 20.20 22.85
C ALA A 366 19.74 18.83 23.47
N THR A 367 18.64 18.20 23.05
CA THR A 367 18.27 16.86 23.52
C THR A 367 19.27 15.81 23.07
N LEU A 368 19.65 15.80 21.79
CA LEU A 368 20.66 14.86 21.26
C LEU A 368 22.02 15.09 21.92
N LYS A 369 22.40 16.34 22.15
CA LYS A 369 23.63 16.71 22.87
C LYS A 369 23.64 16.16 24.28
N SER A 370 22.56 16.30 25.02
CA SER A 370 22.40 15.76 26.38
C SER A 370 22.52 14.23 26.40
N MET A 371 21.96 13.54 25.42
CA MET A 371 22.09 12.08 25.27
C MET A 371 23.57 11.68 25.03
N LEU A 372 24.26 12.39 24.16
CA LEU A 372 25.68 12.16 23.89
C LEU A 372 26.55 12.39 25.12
N GLU A 373 26.35 13.51 25.81
CA GLU A 373 27.10 13.85 27.04
C GLU A 373 26.90 12.82 28.16
N ALA A 374 25.70 12.24 28.25
CA ALA A 374 25.41 11.17 29.21
C ALA A 374 26.10 9.84 28.87
N LEU A 375 26.38 9.58 27.59
CA LEU A 375 27.05 8.37 27.11
C LEU A 375 28.59 8.50 27.10
N LEU A 376 29.11 9.73 26.98
CA LEU A 376 30.55 9.98 26.99
C LEU A 376 31.13 9.76 28.39
N PRO A 377 32.34 9.24 28.51
CA PRO A 377 33.01 9.08 29.80
C PRO A 377 33.22 10.44 30.46
N LYS A 378 32.89 10.53 31.74
CA LYS A 378 33.22 11.70 32.55
C LYS A 378 34.75 11.77 32.64
N LYS A 379 35.35 12.89 32.30
CA LYS A 379 36.79 13.14 32.49
C LYS A 379 37.16 13.08 33.94
#